data_8ef175f32244adacf78d20830f2ff6ba
#
_entry.id   8ef175f32244adacf78d20830f2ff6ba
#
_cell.length_a   1.000
_cell.length_b   1.000
_cell.length_c   1.000
_cell.angle_alpha   90.00
_cell.angle_beta   90.00
_cell.angle_gamma   90.00
#
_symmetry.space_group_name_H-M   'P 1'
#
loop_
_entity.id
_entity.type
_entity.pdbx_description
1 polymer ?
#
loop_
_entity_poly.entity_id
_entity_poly.type
_entity_poly.pdbx_seq_one_letter_code
_entity_poly.pdbx_strand_id
1 'polypeptide(L)'
;FVPVHGETRHLVAHAALAQDVGISKENVFVLGNGDCLEMSKSGAKVTESVEHGVVYVDGLGVGDVGQVVLRDRQLLAKDGIATVVVTIDAQTGRLVSEPDLITRGLAWGSGGDAVVADARARIVQTLAKTHKEGATDQAVIKKAVHDALSQFLWDRTRSRPMIIPVV
;
A
#
# COMPACT_ATOMS: atom_id res chain seq x y z
N PHE A 1 -8.76 19.83 -32.29
CA PHE A 1 -7.54 19.25 -31.76
C PHE A 1 -7.83 18.49 -30.47
N VAL A 2 -7.38 17.24 -30.40
CA VAL A 2 -7.56 16.39 -29.21
C VAL A 2 -6.17 15.85 -28.82
N PRO A 3 -5.57 16.33 -27.71
CA PRO A 3 -4.33 15.76 -27.22
C PRO A 3 -4.59 14.35 -26.66
N VAL A 4 -3.74 13.40 -26.99
CA VAL A 4 -3.83 12.01 -26.54
C VAL A 4 -2.48 11.54 -26.02
N HIS A 5 -2.49 10.49 -25.21
CA HIS A 5 -1.36 9.89 -24.51
C HIS A 5 -0.74 10.77 -23.40
N GLY A 6 -0.43 10.17 -22.32
CA GLY A 6 0.15 10.80 -21.14
C GLY A 6 -0.85 11.09 -20.02
N GLU A 7 -0.35 11.71 -18.97
CA GLU A 7 -1.16 12.16 -17.84
C GLU A 7 -1.87 13.47 -18.18
N THR A 8 -2.90 13.85 -17.41
CA THR A 8 -3.66 15.09 -17.60
C THR A 8 -2.78 16.33 -17.76
N ARG A 9 -1.69 16.45 -16.99
CA ARG A 9 -0.73 17.55 -17.11
C ARG A 9 -0.09 17.65 -18.49
N HIS A 10 0.20 16.50 -19.12
CA HIS A 10 0.76 16.46 -20.48
C HIS A 10 -0.27 16.86 -21.51
N LEU A 11 -1.53 16.40 -21.34
CA LEU A 11 -2.63 16.78 -22.24
C LEU A 11 -2.92 18.28 -22.20
N VAL A 12 -2.91 18.87 -20.99
CA VAL A 12 -3.10 20.32 -20.81
C VAL A 12 -1.97 21.12 -21.44
N ALA A 13 -0.71 20.70 -21.25
CA ALA A 13 0.43 21.35 -21.88
C ALA A 13 0.38 21.24 -23.41
N HIS A 14 -0.01 20.08 -23.93
CA HIS A 14 -0.15 19.86 -25.39
C HIS A 14 -1.31 20.70 -25.98
N ALA A 15 -2.41 20.86 -25.23
CA ALA A 15 -3.52 21.75 -25.60
C ALA A 15 -3.08 23.22 -25.67
N ALA A 16 -2.20 23.66 -24.77
CA ALA A 16 -1.63 25.01 -24.83
C ALA A 16 -0.78 25.22 -26.09
N LEU A 17 0.11 24.26 -26.39
CA LEU A 17 0.90 24.30 -27.63
C LEU A 17 0.04 24.36 -28.90
N ALA A 18 -1.11 23.66 -28.92
CA ALA A 18 -2.03 23.73 -30.05
C ALA A 18 -2.60 25.16 -30.24
N GLN A 19 -2.88 25.86 -29.16
CA GLN A 19 -3.33 27.25 -29.20
C GLN A 19 -2.22 28.19 -29.66
N ASP A 20 -0.98 27.96 -29.21
CA ASP A 20 0.19 28.77 -29.62
C ASP A 20 0.47 28.67 -31.13
N VAL A 21 0.15 27.54 -31.78
CA VAL A 21 0.26 27.39 -33.23
C VAL A 21 -0.99 27.80 -34.00
N GLY A 22 -1.97 28.43 -33.32
CA GLY A 22 -3.13 29.09 -33.96
C GLY A 22 -4.42 28.29 -33.94
N ILE A 23 -4.53 27.17 -33.22
CA ILE A 23 -5.81 26.48 -33.03
C ILE A 23 -6.64 27.25 -32.00
N SER A 24 -7.83 27.68 -32.34
CA SER A 24 -8.67 28.43 -31.41
C SER A 24 -9.11 27.54 -30.22
N LYS A 25 -9.24 28.15 -29.06
CA LYS A 25 -9.49 27.45 -27.78
C LYS A 25 -10.75 26.57 -27.83
N GLU A 26 -11.78 27.01 -28.50
CA GLU A 26 -13.06 26.31 -28.71
C GLU A 26 -12.91 25.02 -29.54
N ASN A 27 -11.82 24.89 -30.28
CA ASN A 27 -11.50 23.73 -31.10
C ASN A 27 -10.43 22.81 -30.45
N VAL A 28 -10.12 23.03 -29.17
CA VAL A 28 -9.19 22.20 -28.42
C VAL A 28 -9.94 21.46 -27.29
N PHE A 29 -9.96 20.14 -27.35
CA PHE A 29 -10.71 19.29 -26.44
C PHE A 29 -9.75 18.41 -25.63
N VAL A 30 -9.58 18.68 -24.34
CA VAL A 30 -8.85 17.82 -23.40
C VAL A 30 -9.86 16.85 -22.80
N LEU A 31 -9.78 15.59 -23.20
CA LEU A 31 -10.75 14.55 -22.85
C LEU A 31 -10.14 13.57 -21.84
N GLY A 32 -10.97 13.09 -20.91
CA GLY A 32 -10.69 11.96 -20.05
C GLY A 32 -11.09 10.62 -20.67
N ASN A 33 -10.78 9.53 -19.97
CA ASN A 33 -11.29 8.22 -20.34
C ASN A 33 -12.82 8.23 -20.25
N GLY A 34 -13.49 7.63 -21.23
CA GLY A 34 -14.96 7.59 -21.31
C GLY A 34 -15.61 8.81 -21.94
N ASP A 35 -14.95 9.95 -22.04
CA ASP A 35 -15.50 11.12 -22.69
C ASP A 35 -15.68 10.88 -24.19
N CYS A 36 -16.86 11.23 -24.71
CA CYS A 36 -17.19 11.12 -26.14
C CYS A 36 -17.14 12.48 -26.80
N LEU A 37 -16.42 12.61 -27.90
CA LEU A 37 -16.40 13.79 -28.75
C LEU A 37 -17.16 13.51 -30.06
N GLU A 38 -18.26 14.19 -30.23
CA GLU A 38 -18.99 14.17 -31.51
C GLU A 38 -18.47 15.28 -32.42
N MET A 39 -18.05 14.92 -33.64
CA MET A 39 -17.56 15.86 -34.63
C MET A 39 -18.43 15.83 -35.88
N SER A 40 -18.76 17.00 -36.40
CA SER A 40 -19.56 17.20 -37.62
C SER A 40 -18.98 18.32 -38.47
N LYS A 41 -19.59 18.56 -39.62
CA LYS A 41 -19.21 19.73 -40.46
C LYS A 41 -19.50 21.08 -39.80
N SER A 42 -20.39 21.10 -38.80
CA SER A 42 -20.78 22.31 -38.06
C SER A 42 -19.97 22.56 -36.81
N GLY A 43 -19.08 21.64 -36.43
CA GLY A 43 -18.23 21.77 -35.25
C GLY A 43 -18.08 20.48 -34.47
N ALA A 44 -17.53 20.59 -33.25
CA ALA A 44 -17.34 19.48 -32.35
C ALA A 44 -17.87 19.82 -30.95
N LYS A 45 -18.37 18.82 -30.23
CA LYS A 45 -18.90 18.96 -28.86
C LYS A 45 -18.65 17.69 -28.09
N VAL A 46 -18.39 17.84 -26.80
CA VAL A 46 -18.35 16.71 -25.86
C VAL A 46 -19.79 16.30 -25.56
N THR A 47 -20.08 15.00 -25.64
CA THR A 47 -21.41 14.42 -25.43
C THR A 47 -21.39 13.57 -24.13
N GLU A 48 -22.40 12.70 -23.96
CA GLU A 48 -22.49 11.82 -22.81
C GLU A 48 -21.31 10.86 -22.78
N SER A 49 -20.70 10.72 -21.57
CA SER A 49 -19.60 9.77 -21.36
C SER A 49 -20.10 8.33 -21.39
N VAL A 50 -19.25 7.42 -21.87
CA VAL A 50 -19.50 5.97 -21.80
C VAL A 50 -18.89 5.40 -20.52
N GLU A 51 -19.43 4.28 -20.06
CA GLU A 51 -18.87 3.56 -18.93
C GLU A 51 -17.41 3.21 -19.22
N HIS A 52 -16.54 3.53 -18.28
CA HIS A 52 -15.12 3.28 -18.38
C HIS A 52 -14.56 2.86 -17.02
N GLY A 53 -13.41 2.21 -17.02
CA GLY A 53 -12.75 1.78 -15.78
C GLY A 53 -11.46 1.05 -16.05
N VAL A 54 -10.83 0.60 -14.96
CA VAL A 54 -9.63 -0.22 -14.99
C VAL A 54 -10.02 -1.64 -14.66
N VAL A 55 -9.68 -2.56 -15.55
CA VAL A 55 -9.79 -4.01 -15.31
C VAL A 55 -8.40 -4.56 -15.07
N TYR A 56 -8.16 -5.05 -13.86
CA TYR A 56 -6.88 -5.65 -13.52
C TYR A 56 -6.81 -7.09 -14.02
N VAL A 57 -5.67 -7.47 -14.60
CA VAL A 57 -5.38 -8.83 -15.05
C VAL A 57 -4.21 -9.37 -14.21
N ASP A 58 -4.37 -10.53 -13.61
CA ASP A 58 -3.38 -11.21 -12.81
C ASP A 58 -3.31 -12.69 -13.19
N GLY A 59 -2.26 -13.08 -13.88
CA GLY A 59 -2.14 -14.42 -14.45
C GLY A 59 -3.29 -14.73 -15.41
N LEU A 60 -4.09 -15.73 -15.08
CA LEU A 60 -5.27 -16.12 -15.86
C LEU A 60 -6.56 -15.43 -15.38
N GLY A 61 -6.51 -14.71 -14.25
CA GLY A 61 -7.67 -14.00 -13.69
C GLY A 61 -7.84 -12.62 -14.34
N VAL A 62 -9.07 -12.30 -14.72
CA VAL A 62 -9.45 -10.98 -15.26
C VAL A 62 -10.50 -10.38 -14.34
N GLY A 63 -10.19 -9.21 -13.75
CA GLY A 63 -11.11 -8.53 -12.84
C GLY A 63 -11.13 -9.06 -11.40
N ASP A 64 -10.40 -10.14 -11.10
CA ASP A 64 -10.41 -10.79 -9.78
C ASP A 64 -9.51 -10.11 -8.73
N VAL A 65 -8.71 -9.14 -9.14
CA VAL A 65 -7.78 -8.45 -8.25
C VAL A 65 -8.50 -7.33 -7.50
N GLY A 66 -8.95 -7.64 -6.29
CA GLY A 66 -9.62 -6.67 -5.42
C GLY A 66 -8.68 -5.62 -4.83
N GLN A 67 -9.26 -4.52 -4.32
CA GLN A 67 -8.53 -3.40 -3.71
C GLN A 67 -7.64 -3.83 -2.53
N VAL A 68 -8.04 -4.85 -1.78
CA VAL A 68 -7.26 -5.39 -0.66
C VAL A 68 -5.96 -6.01 -1.15
N VAL A 69 -6.02 -6.83 -2.21
CA VAL A 69 -4.85 -7.48 -2.80
C VAL A 69 -3.87 -6.44 -3.36
N LEU A 70 -4.38 -5.42 -4.05
CA LEU A 70 -3.55 -4.32 -4.58
C LEU A 70 -2.85 -3.55 -3.46
N ARG A 71 -3.59 -3.21 -2.40
CA ARG A 71 -3.04 -2.51 -1.24
C ARG A 71 -1.95 -3.33 -0.55
N ASP A 72 -2.18 -4.63 -0.34
CA ASP A 72 -1.21 -5.51 0.30
C ASP A 72 0.06 -5.65 -0.55
N ARG A 73 -0.08 -5.80 -1.86
CA ARG A 73 1.07 -5.81 -2.78
C ARG A 73 1.85 -4.50 -2.76
N GLN A 74 1.16 -3.35 -2.69
CA GLN A 74 1.81 -2.04 -2.58
C GLN A 74 2.59 -1.89 -1.26
N LEU A 75 2.02 -2.34 -0.13
CA LEU A 75 2.70 -2.34 1.15
C LEU A 75 3.94 -3.23 1.14
N LEU A 76 3.81 -4.46 0.63
CA LEU A 76 4.93 -5.40 0.49
C LEU A 76 6.04 -4.84 -0.40
N ALA A 77 5.69 -4.21 -1.51
CA ALA A 77 6.66 -3.62 -2.43
C ALA A 77 7.37 -2.39 -1.86
N LYS A 78 6.68 -1.58 -1.05
CA LYS A 78 7.20 -0.33 -0.50
C LYS A 78 8.04 -0.55 0.76
N ASP A 79 7.49 -1.25 1.73
CA ASP A 79 8.00 -1.31 3.09
C ASP A 79 8.38 -2.74 3.53
N GLY A 80 8.06 -3.76 2.72
CA GLY A 80 8.37 -5.15 3.02
C GLY A 80 7.44 -5.81 4.05
N ILE A 81 7.90 -6.92 4.62
CA ILE A 81 7.13 -7.74 5.57
C ILE A 81 7.98 -8.11 6.79
N ALA A 82 7.36 -8.14 7.96
CA ALA A 82 7.90 -8.64 9.22
C ALA A 82 6.95 -9.69 9.81
N THR A 83 7.40 -10.93 9.88
CA THR A 83 6.66 -12.02 10.54
C THR A 83 7.28 -12.26 11.92
N VAL A 84 6.43 -12.24 12.96
CA VAL A 84 6.84 -12.51 14.34
C VAL A 84 6.21 -13.81 14.78
N VAL A 85 7.04 -14.80 15.11
CA VAL A 85 6.59 -16.07 15.69
C VAL A 85 6.82 -16.04 17.19
N VAL A 86 5.75 -16.23 17.95
CA VAL A 86 5.75 -16.22 19.41
C VAL A 86 5.16 -17.52 19.92
N THR A 87 5.90 -18.23 20.76
CA THR A 87 5.41 -19.44 21.42
C THR A 87 5.07 -19.12 22.88
N ILE A 88 3.81 -19.27 23.22
CA ILE A 88 3.30 -19.04 24.58
C ILE A 88 2.69 -20.32 25.17
N ASP A 89 2.79 -20.45 26.45
CA ASP A 89 2.09 -21.53 27.18
C ASP A 89 0.60 -21.19 27.25
N ALA A 90 -0.25 -22.09 26.75
CA ALA A 90 -1.68 -21.86 26.63
C ALA A 90 -2.41 -21.70 27.99
N GLN A 91 -1.85 -22.26 29.06
CA GLN A 91 -2.48 -22.18 30.40
C GLN A 91 -2.04 -20.95 31.16
N THR A 92 -0.77 -20.59 31.08
CA THR A 92 -0.19 -19.51 31.87
C THR A 92 -0.03 -18.22 31.08
N GLY A 93 -0.10 -18.24 29.75
CA GLY A 93 0.17 -17.09 28.88
C GLY A 93 1.65 -16.66 28.87
N ARG A 94 2.56 -17.47 29.44
CA ARG A 94 3.98 -17.15 29.50
C ARG A 94 4.68 -17.45 28.17
N LEU A 95 5.65 -16.61 27.86
CA LEU A 95 6.56 -16.86 26.75
C LEU A 95 7.41 -18.11 27.02
N VAL A 96 7.40 -19.07 26.08
CA VAL A 96 8.11 -20.35 26.19
C VAL A 96 9.53 -20.27 25.60
N SER A 97 9.68 -19.52 24.51
CA SER A 97 10.95 -19.33 23.81
C SER A 97 11.10 -17.89 23.33
N GLU A 98 12.31 -17.50 23.00
CA GLU A 98 12.52 -16.18 22.39
C GLU A 98 11.71 -16.04 21.10
N PRO A 99 11.09 -14.85 20.86
CA PRO A 99 10.36 -14.59 19.64
C PRO A 99 11.27 -14.67 18.42
N ASP A 100 10.83 -15.32 17.37
CA ASP A 100 11.53 -15.29 16.10
C ASP A 100 10.97 -14.16 15.23
N LEU A 101 11.87 -13.33 14.68
CA LEU A 101 11.53 -12.22 13.81
C LEU A 101 12.14 -12.44 12.42
N ILE A 102 11.28 -12.73 11.46
CA ILE A 102 11.65 -12.97 10.07
C ILE A 102 11.22 -11.76 9.25
N THR A 103 12.17 -11.15 8.54
CA THR A 103 11.88 -9.96 7.72
C THR A 103 12.30 -10.15 6.27
N ARG A 104 11.57 -9.53 5.35
CA ARG A 104 11.91 -9.47 3.92
C ARG A 104 11.56 -8.10 3.37
N GLY A 105 12.44 -7.55 2.57
CA GLY A 105 12.22 -6.26 1.89
C GLY A 105 12.33 -5.04 2.79
N LEU A 106 12.76 -5.17 4.06
CA LEU A 106 13.02 -4.03 4.94
C LEU A 106 14.44 -3.49 4.70
N ALA A 107 14.56 -2.17 4.59
CA ALA A 107 15.85 -1.49 4.50
C ALA A 107 16.31 -1.08 5.91
N TRP A 108 17.20 -1.84 6.51
CA TRP A 108 17.69 -1.61 7.89
C TRP A 108 18.82 -0.58 7.97
N GLY A 109 19.43 -0.19 6.84
CA GLY A 109 20.65 0.62 6.84
C GLY A 109 21.85 -0.10 7.44
N SER A 110 22.84 0.67 7.89
CA SER A 110 23.99 0.14 8.64
C SER A 110 23.53 -0.20 10.07
N GLY A 111 23.58 -1.46 10.47
CA GLY A 111 23.20 -1.91 11.82
C GLY A 111 21.91 -2.73 11.93
N GLY A 112 21.50 -3.37 10.84
CA GLY A 112 20.28 -4.18 10.79
C GLY A 112 20.16 -5.23 11.89
N ASP A 113 21.25 -5.93 12.24
CA ASP A 113 21.25 -6.94 13.30
C ASP A 113 20.92 -6.35 14.68
N ALA A 114 21.43 -5.15 14.99
CA ALA A 114 21.11 -4.46 16.23
C ALA A 114 19.63 -4.04 16.28
N VAL A 115 19.07 -3.57 15.18
CA VAL A 115 17.65 -3.21 15.12
C VAL A 115 16.76 -4.43 15.28
N VAL A 116 17.14 -5.56 14.72
CA VAL A 116 16.41 -6.84 14.89
C VAL A 116 16.47 -7.30 16.35
N ALA A 117 17.63 -7.19 17.01
CA ALA A 117 17.77 -7.51 18.42
C ALA A 117 16.91 -6.60 19.32
N ASP A 118 16.93 -5.29 19.08
CA ASP A 118 16.10 -4.31 19.78
C ASP A 118 14.59 -4.60 19.57
N ALA A 119 14.21 -4.97 18.35
CA ALA A 119 12.82 -5.35 18.02
C ALA A 119 12.37 -6.58 18.81
N ARG A 120 13.21 -7.64 18.88
CA ARG A 120 12.94 -8.82 19.70
C ARG A 120 12.80 -8.48 21.17
N ALA A 121 13.69 -7.67 21.71
CA ALA A 121 13.63 -7.21 23.10
C ALA A 121 12.32 -6.45 23.37
N ARG A 122 11.88 -5.60 22.43
CA ARG A 122 10.61 -4.87 22.51
C ARG A 122 9.40 -5.82 22.55
N ILE A 123 9.42 -6.88 21.74
CA ILE A 123 8.36 -7.89 21.72
C ILE A 123 8.31 -8.63 23.07
N VAL A 124 9.46 -9.06 23.61
CA VAL A 124 9.56 -9.73 24.92
C VAL A 124 9.00 -8.84 26.04
N GLN A 125 9.37 -7.56 26.08
CA GLN A 125 8.84 -6.61 27.06
C GLN A 125 7.31 -6.45 26.95
N THR A 126 6.81 -6.37 25.73
CA THR A 126 5.38 -6.26 25.48
C THR A 126 4.63 -7.49 25.96
N LEU A 127 5.13 -8.69 25.65
CA LEU A 127 4.53 -9.95 26.09
C LEU A 127 4.56 -10.09 27.62
N ALA A 128 5.66 -9.70 28.28
CA ALA A 128 5.75 -9.70 29.73
C ALA A 128 4.71 -8.75 30.38
N LYS A 129 4.45 -7.59 29.77
CA LYS A 129 3.41 -6.67 30.21
C LYS A 129 2.00 -7.27 30.02
N THR A 130 1.72 -7.77 28.81
CA THR A 130 0.43 -8.40 28.47
C THR A 130 0.11 -9.59 29.39
N HIS A 131 1.12 -10.39 29.71
CA HIS A 131 0.98 -11.48 30.67
C HIS A 131 0.63 -10.98 32.09
N LYS A 132 1.29 -9.92 32.59
CA LYS A 132 0.95 -9.32 33.91
C LYS A 132 -0.47 -8.78 33.95
N GLU A 133 -1.02 -8.34 32.85
CA GLU A 133 -2.39 -7.87 32.71
C GLU A 133 -3.41 -9.03 32.59
N GLY A 134 -2.94 -10.29 32.64
CA GLY A 134 -3.77 -11.50 32.62
C GLY A 134 -4.34 -11.86 31.25
N ALA A 135 -3.81 -11.28 30.18
CA ALA A 135 -4.30 -11.58 28.84
C ALA A 135 -3.73 -12.93 28.34
N THR A 136 -4.62 -13.89 28.14
CA THR A 136 -4.32 -15.21 27.54
C THR A 136 -4.94 -15.38 26.14
N ASP A 137 -5.78 -14.44 25.71
CA ASP A 137 -6.43 -14.45 24.41
C ASP A 137 -5.40 -14.17 23.31
N GLN A 138 -5.30 -15.07 22.34
CA GLN A 138 -4.39 -14.96 21.19
C GLN A 138 -4.62 -13.67 20.36
N ALA A 139 -5.88 -13.23 20.21
CA ALA A 139 -6.17 -12.02 19.45
C ALA A 139 -5.61 -10.77 20.14
N VAL A 140 -5.70 -10.70 21.48
CA VAL A 140 -5.14 -9.63 22.29
C VAL A 140 -3.60 -9.63 22.19
N ILE A 141 -2.99 -10.81 22.30
CA ILE A 141 -1.53 -10.97 22.20
C ILE A 141 -1.03 -10.58 20.81
N LYS A 142 -1.68 -11.08 19.73
CA LYS A 142 -1.35 -10.71 18.34
C LYS A 142 -1.41 -9.20 18.15
N LYS A 143 -2.49 -8.57 18.62
CA LYS A 143 -2.64 -7.12 18.52
C LYS A 143 -1.54 -6.37 19.28
N ALA A 144 -1.22 -6.77 20.50
CA ALA A 144 -0.18 -6.13 21.31
C ALA A 144 1.20 -6.23 20.63
N VAL A 145 1.56 -7.41 20.08
CA VAL A 145 2.81 -7.62 19.35
C VAL A 145 2.85 -6.77 18.07
N HIS A 146 1.75 -6.79 17.30
CA HIS A 146 1.62 -5.97 16.09
C HIS A 146 1.85 -4.48 16.37
N ASP A 147 1.11 -3.94 17.35
CA ASP A 147 1.16 -2.51 17.66
C ASP A 147 2.53 -2.09 18.19
N ALA A 148 3.14 -2.92 19.07
CA ALA A 148 4.47 -2.64 19.61
C ALA A 148 5.56 -2.66 18.54
N LEU A 149 5.51 -3.63 17.62
CA LEU A 149 6.48 -3.72 16.53
C LEU A 149 6.27 -2.65 15.48
N SER A 150 5.01 -2.33 15.15
CA SER A 150 4.67 -1.25 14.21
C SER A 150 5.21 0.09 14.69
N GLN A 151 4.99 0.42 15.97
CA GLN A 151 5.52 1.65 16.56
C GLN A 151 7.04 1.66 16.57
N PHE A 152 7.67 0.56 17.00
CA PHE A 152 9.13 0.44 17.05
C PHE A 152 9.77 0.64 15.67
N LEU A 153 9.24 -0.04 14.64
CA LEU A 153 9.76 0.06 13.27
C LEU A 153 9.57 1.47 12.70
N TRP A 154 8.40 2.07 12.93
CA TRP A 154 8.18 3.46 12.52
C TRP A 154 9.17 4.43 13.15
N ASP A 155 9.43 4.31 14.46
CA ASP A 155 10.33 5.22 15.16
C ASP A 155 11.77 5.08 14.66
N ARG A 156 12.20 3.87 14.30
CA ARG A 156 13.57 3.56 13.88
C ARG A 156 13.82 3.75 12.39
N THR A 157 12.85 3.40 11.56
CA THR A 157 13.06 3.33 10.09
C THR A 157 12.15 4.24 9.27
N ARG A 158 11.10 4.81 9.89
CA ARG A 158 10.03 5.54 9.22
C ARG A 158 9.29 4.70 8.16
N SER A 159 9.43 3.37 8.23
CA SER A 159 8.73 2.40 7.38
C SER A 159 7.56 1.78 8.13
N ARG A 160 6.56 1.33 7.36
CA ARG A 160 5.38 0.63 7.87
C ARG A 160 5.21 -0.71 7.17
N PRO A 161 6.10 -1.68 7.41
CA PRO A 161 6.00 -2.99 6.78
C PRO A 161 4.70 -3.69 7.17
N MET A 162 4.30 -4.65 6.35
CA MET A 162 3.25 -5.58 6.74
C MET A 162 3.73 -6.44 7.90
N ILE A 163 3.02 -6.40 9.03
CA ILE A 163 3.39 -7.17 10.23
C ILE A 163 2.41 -8.33 10.41
N ILE A 164 2.94 -9.55 10.49
CA ILE A 164 2.16 -10.78 10.68
C ILE A 164 2.59 -11.45 11.99
N PRO A 165 1.84 -11.26 13.08
CA PRO A 165 2.06 -11.99 14.33
C PRO A 165 1.48 -13.41 14.23
N VAL A 166 2.30 -14.41 14.55
CA VAL A 166 1.94 -15.81 14.70
C VAL A 166 2.12 -16.20 16.17
N VAL A 167 1.04 -16.59 16.83
CA VAL A 167 1.01 -16.94 18.25
C VAL A 167 0.39 -18.32 18.39
#